data_f425569b69a404ce9c4f64a55055025b
#
_entry.id   f425569b69a404ce9c4f64a55055025b
#
_cell.length_a   1.000
_cell.length_b   1.000
_cell.length_c   1.000
_cell.angle_alpha   90.00
_cell.angle_beta   90.00
_cell.angle_gamma   90.00
#
_symmetry.space_group_name_H-M   'P 1'
#
loop_
_entity.id
_entity.type
_entity.pdbx_description
1 polymer ?
#
loop_
_entity_poly.entity_id
_entity_poly.type
_entity_poly.pdbx_seq_one_letter_code
_entity_poly.pdbx_strand_id
1 'polypeptide(L)'
;MRKAYTSFALPLLSFLALSSCSNDDFVEPLESAPSAVVSTQGFYVANEDWFGHDNGSVNYFKNDGSIIYRAYRAANNGEKLGVTTQFATIYGNNAYLISKQKNRLVVADAKTLKMKAVLTEIGGDGRAFVGINPKKAYISTGNGISIFNIETLKVEGNISGVSGQTGNMLLVGDYVIAITQSKGAYVINTKTNTVEKLISGTDFASVVQSKDGKVWIGANKKLIQIDPYTLEKTDEIDITNAPIGATWYAWTAGSLSASTKQNVLYWTKGNSVVKYNIATKSLNTSFYDLGKDDQGIQLSFYGAGLRVDPLTDKLVLTVKRNGWGEAGSYNWIHIVGNTGALEKSIVVNGGNGTSSQDERYYWFPAVPFFEDVNAPEILLNKIIIAPGKRRAIALNDKIVDADNISSSIVKSISAKGTELATYELKTDSLIIKAKELTGKERITISAVSNGKYVEKTVNIDVTK
;
A
#
# COMPACT_ATOMS: atom_id res chain seq x y z
N MET A 1 65.17 -35.58 -26.98
CA MET A 1 65.59 -35.65 -25.58
C MET A 1 65.76 -34.24 -25.04
N ARG A 2 65.18 -33.92 -23.94
CA ARG A 2 65.19 -32.78 -23.00
C ARG A 2 63.84 -32.11 -22.91
N LYS A 3 63.17 -32.48 -21.84
CA LYS A 3 61.93 -31.84 -21.33
C LYS A 3 62.33 -30.50 -20.71
N ALA A 4 61.70 -29.43 -21.12
CA ALA A 4 61.76 -28.16 -20.44
C ALA A 4 60.50 -28.04 -19.56
N TYR A 5 60.65 -27.92 -18.23
CA TYR A 5 59.61 -27.59 -17.26
C TYR A 5 59.54 -26.05 -17.18
N THR A 6 58.42 -25.50 -17.59
CA THR A 6 58.09 -24.10 -17.34
C THR A 6 57.30 -24.02 -16.06
N SER A 7 57.91 -23.45 -15.02
CA SER A 7 57.27 -23.13 -13.75
C SER A 7 56.34 -21.92 -13.94
N PHE A 8 55.04 -22.10 -13.72
CA PHE A 8 54.08 -21.02 -13.58
C PHE A 8 54.14 -20.49 -12.14
N ALA A 9 54.62 -19.27 -11.96
CA ALA A 9 54.54 -18.54 -10.73
C ALA A 9 53.15 -17.89 -10.66
N LEU A 10 52.32 -18.30 -9.71
CA LEU A 10 51.05 -17.66 -9.35
C LEU A 10 51.37 -16.38 -8.55
N PRO A 11 50.88 -15.21 -8.90
CA PRO A 11 50.94 -14.08 -7.99
C PRO A 11 49.92 -14.26 -6.87
N LEU A 12 50.42 -14.31 -5.66
CA LEU A 12 49.66 -14.27 -4.41
C LEU A 12 49.08 -12.87 -4.29
N LEU A 13 47.81 -12.71 -4.69
CA LEU A 13 47.02 -11.51 -4.36
C LEU A 13 46.74 -11.53 -2.86
N SER A 14 47.48 -10.77 -2.10
CA SER A 14 47.20 -10.45 -0.72
C SER A 14 45.95 -9.60 -0.67
N PHE A 15 44.80 -10.21 -0.40
CA PHE A 15 43.60 -9.52 0.10
C PHE A 15 43.97 -8.91 1.46
N LEU A 16 44.21 -7.61 1.47
CA LEU A 16 44.12 -6.80 2.68
C LEU A 16 42.63 -6.77 3.05
N ALA A 17 42.22 -7.72 3.87
CA ALA A 17 40.98 -7.60 4.65
C ALA A 17 41.19 -6.37 5.53
N LEU A 18 40.54 -5.27 5.15
CA LEU A 18 40.21 -4.18 6.07
C LEU A 18 39.28 -4.77 7.11
N SER A 19 39.82 -5.39 8.14
CA SER A 19 39.12 -5.65 9.38
C SER A 19 38.80 -4.26 9.97
N SER A 20 37.64 -3.74 9.61
CA SER A 20 36.96 -2.75 10.43
C SER A 20 36.78 -3.41 11.78
N CYS A 21 37.68 -3.12 12.71
CA CYS A 21 37.47 -3.39 14.12
C CYS A 21 36.31 -2.50 14.59
N SER A 22 35.08 -2.94 14.39
CA SER A 22 34.00 -2.52 15.26
C SER A 22 34.24 -3.27 16.57
N ASN A 23 34.81 -2.59 17.55
CA ASN A 23 34.85 -3.04 18.94
C ASN A 23 33.44 -2.97 19.54
N ASP A 24 32.51 -3.66 18.95
CA ASP A 24 31.17 -3.82 19.49
C ASP A 24 31.10 -5.17 20.20
N ASP A 25 31.33 -5.17 21.51
CA ASP A 25 31.04 -6.30 22.42
C ASP A 25 29.53 -6.51 22.47
N PHE A 26 28.91 -6.76 21.32
CA PHE A 26 27.48 -6.86 21.18
C PHE A 26 27.07 -8.30 20.89
N VAL A 27 26.10 -8.76 21.67
CA VAL A 27 25.44 -10.05 21.45
C VAL A 27 24.19 -9.84 20.61
N GLU A 28 24.01 -10.69 19.58
CA GLU A 28 22.83 -10.64 18.73
C GLU A 28 21.53 -10.68 19.54
N PRO A 29 20.50 -9.92 19.15
CA PRO A 29 19.18 -9.99 19.78
C PRO A 29 18.60 -11.41 19.67
N LEU A 30 17.98 -11.88 20.73
CA LEU A 30 17.21 -13.11 20.69
C LEU A 30 15.85 -12.82 20.04
N GLU A 31 15.50 -13.59 19.02
CA GLU A 31 14.30 -13.41 18.22
C GLU A 31 13.35 -14.58 18.36
N SER A 32 12.05 -14.31 18.25
CA SER A 32 11.04 -15.34 18.03
C SER A 32 10.92 -15.65 16.55
N ALA A 33 10.57 -16.90 16.23
CA ALA A 33 10.16 -17.21 14.87
C ALA A 33 8.84 -16.49 14.54
N PRO A 34 8.63 -16.04 13.29
CA PRO A 34 7.34 -15.54 12.85
C PRO A 34 6.23 -16.58 13.02
N SER A 35 5.02 -16.13 13.35
CA SER A 35 3.84 -16.99 13.38
C SER A 35 3.49 -17.48 11.97
N ALA A 36 2.67 -18.53 11.90
CA ALA A 36 2.19 -19.00 10.62
C ALA A 36 1.34 -17.92 9.93
N VAL A 37 1.61 -17.68 8.65
CA VAL A 37 0.84 -16.75 7.83
C VAL A 37 -0.57 -17.28 7.63
N VAL A 38 -1.57 -16.43 7.95
CA VAL A 38 -2.97 -16.74 7.68
C VAL A 38 -3.27 -16.37 6.21
N SER A 39 -3.75 -17.35 5.45
CA SER A 39 -4.15 -17.14 4.06
C SER A 39 -5.54 -16.49 3.98
N THR A 40 -5.71 -15.62 3.01
CA THR A 40 -7.03 -15.05 2.68
C THR A 40 -7.91 -16.05 1.95
N GLN A 41 -9.24 -15.84 2.02
CA GLN A 41 -10.20 -16.65 1.28
C GLN A 41 -10.51 -16.10 -0.11
N GLY A 42 -10.09 -14.86 -0.37
CA GLY A 42 -10.33 -14.17 -1.62
C GLY A 42 -9.97 -12.70 -1.57
N PHE A 43 -10.58 -11.93 -2.44
CA PHE A 43 -10.45 -10.48 -2.51
C PHE A 43 -11.76 -9.83 -2.95
N TYR A 44 -11.87 -8.54 -2.73
CA TYR A 44 -13.02 -7.73 -3.09
C TYR A 44 -12.75 -6.88 -4.33
N VAL A 45 -13.81 -6.56 -5.07
CA VAL A 45 -13.79 -5.51 -6.11
C VAL A 45 -14.95 -4.57 -5.88
N ALA A 46 -14.65 -3.29 -5.70
CA ALA A 46 -15.65 -2.25 -5.73
C ALA A 46 -15.99 -1.91 -7.18
N ASN A 47 -17.29 -1.82 -7.48
CA ASN A 47 -17.81 -1.51 -8.81
C ASN A 47 -18.56 -0.18 -8.78
N GLU A 48 -18.47 0.58 -9.85
CA GLU A 48 -19.29 1.79 -10.03
C GLU A 48 -20.74 1.46 -10.38
N ASP A 49 -20.99 0.24 -10.85
CA ASP A 49 -22.21 -0.17 -11.52
C ASP A 49 -22.48 0.79 -12.71
N TRP A 50 -23.66 1.33 -12.87
CA TRP A 50 -23.91 2.29 -13.97
C TRP A 50 -23.37 3.68 -13.58
N PHE A 51 -22.24 4.08 -14.15
CA PHE A 51 -21.55 5.34 -13.87
C PHE A 51 -22.52 6.55 -13.87
N GLY A 52 -22.56 7.24 -12.73
CA GLY A 52 -23.37 8.44 -12.54
C GLY A 52 -24.88 8.21 -12.43
N HIS A 53 -25.37 6.99 -12.64
CA HIS A 53 -26.82 6.67 -12.62
C HIS A 53 -27.21 5.76 -11.46
N ASP A 54 -26.45 4.68 -11.22
CA ASP A 54 -26.76 3.72 -10.17
C ASP A 54 -25.79 3.82 -9.01
N ASN A 55 -26.15 3.23 -7.88
CA ASN A 55 -25.30 3.13 -6.72
C ASN A 55 -24.32 1.97 -6.91
N GLY A 56 -23.07 2.16 -6.50
CA GLY A 56 -22.02 1.16 -6.59
C GLY A 56 -22.27 -0.10 -5.78
N SER A 57 -21.45 -1.09 -6.01
CA SER A 57 -21.52 -2.38 -5.34
C SER A 57 -20.13 -2.92 -5.00
N VAL A 58 -20.10 -4.03 -4.23
CA VAL A 58 -18.88 -4.81 -3.97
C VAL A 58 -19.15 -6.25 -4.34
N ASN A 59 -18.31 -6.82 -5.19
CA ASN A 59 -18.26 -8.25 -5.44
C ASN A 59 -17.10 -8.88 -4.65
N TYR A 60 -17.30 -10.08 -4.12
CA TYR A 60 -16.27 -10.87 -3.45
C TYR A 60 -15.87 -12.05 -4.32
N PHE A 61 -14.61 -12.15 -4.66
CA PHE A 61 -14.02 -13.19 -5.49
C PHE A 61 -13.28 -14.18 -4.60
N LYS A 62 -13.77 -15.40 -4.54
CA LYS A 62 -13.12 -16.46 -3.76
C LYS A 62 -11.94 -17.07 -4.52
N ASN A 63 -11.01 -17.69 -3.78
CA ASN A 63 -9.83 -18.33 -4.36
C ASN A 63 -10.19 -19.48 -5.33
N ASP A 64 -11.33 -20.16 -5.13
CA ASP A 64 -11.85 -21.18 -6.05
C ASP A 64 -12.37 -20.60 -7.39
N GLY A 65 -12.56 -19.26 -7.45
CA GLY A 65 -13.06 -18.53 -8.60
C GLY A 65 -14.55 -18.27 -8.58
N SER A 66 -15.27 -18.73 -7.56
CA SER A 66 -16.67 -18.34 -7.37
C SER A 66 -16.80 -16.89 -6.94
N ILE A 67 -17.93 -16.26 -7.27
CA ILE A 67 -18.19 -14.85 -7.00
C ILE A 67 -19.43 -14.71 -6.13
N ILE A 68 -19.33 -13.95 -5.04
CA ILE A 68 -20.49 -13.44 -4.33
C ILE A 68 -20.79 -12.04 -4.88
N TYR A 69 -21.81 -11.93 -5.69
CA TYR A 69 -22.21 -10.69 -6.30
C TYR A 69 -22.90 -9.77 -5.27
N ARG A 70 -22.58 -8.46 -5.35
CA ARG A 70 -23.18 -7.44 -4.46
C ARG A 70 -23.09 -7.82 -2.98
N ALA A 71 -21.94 -8.35 -2.56
CA ALA A 71 -21.72 -8.91 -1.21
C ALA A 71 -22.12 -7.93 -0.09
N TYR A 72 -21.87 -6.61 -0.26
CA TYR A 72 -22.32 -5.61 0.70
C TYR A 72 -23.85 -5.54 0.78
N ARG A 73 -24.55 -5.48 -0.36
CA ARG A 73 -26.04 -5.45 -0.38
C ARG A 73 -26.63 -6.70 0.26
N ALA A 74 -26.05 -7.88 -0.04
CA ALA A 74 -26.48 -9.15 0.55
C ALA A 74 -26.32 -9.17 2.07
N ALA A 75 -25.24 -8.59 2.59
CA ALA A 75 -25.00 -8.50 4.02
C ALA A 75 -25.87 -7.47 4.74
N ASN A 76 -26.53 -6.54 4.03
CA ASN A 76 -27.22 -5.37 4.60
C ASN A 76 -28.65 -5.18 4.09
N ASN A 77 -29.39 -6.28 3.86
CA ASN A 77 -30.81 -6.27 3.46
C ASN A 77 -31.10 -5.42 2.21
N GLY A 78 -30.17 -5.39 1.24
CA GLY A 78 -30.32 -4.64 0.00
C GLY A 78 -29.84 -3.19 0.05
N GLU A 79 -29.31 -2.71 1.19
CA GLU A 79 -28.74 -1.36 1.29
C GLU A 79 -27.64 -1.14 0.28
N LYS A 80 -27.61 0.05 -0.30
CA LYS A 80 -26.72 0.41 -1.42
C LYS A 80 -25.57 1.32 -0.95
N LEU A 81 -24.45 1.25 -1.68
CA LEU A 81 -23.38 2.23 -1.56
C LEU A 81 -23.79 3.58 -2.18
N GLY A 82 -22.89 4.53 -2.26
CA GLY A 82 -23.12 5.78 -2.99
C GLY A 82 -23.00 5.63 -4.49
N VAL A 83 -23.30 6.70 -5.22
CA VAL A 83 -23.16 6.76 -6.67
C VAL A 83 -21.69 6.95 -7.03
N THR A 84 -21.22 6.20 -8.02
CA THR A 84 -19.84 6.24 -8.49
C THR A 84 -18.85 5.88 -7.38
N THR A 85 -18.94 4.63 -6.90
CA THR A 85 -17.99 4.06 -5.93
C THR A 85 -16.69 3.73 -6.63
N GLN A 86 -15.61 4.48 -6.35
CA GLN A 86 -14.34 4.38 -7.08
C GLN A 86 -13.13 4.10 -6.18
N PHE A 87 -13.32 4.03 -4.88
CA PHE A 87 -12.27 3.67 -3.95
C PHE A 87 -12.79 2.78 -2.84
N ALA A 88 -12.01 1.79 -2.49
CA ALA A 88 -12.24 0.92 -1.35
C ALA A 88 -10.91 0.48 -0.75
N THR A 89 -10.89 0.30 0.57
CA THR A 89 -9.73 -0.24 1.29
C THR A 89 -10.18 -0.87 2.60
N ILE A 90 -9.34 -1.77 3.14
CA ILE A 90 -9.47 -2.28 4.51
C ILE A 90 -8.44 -1.56 5.37
N TYR A 91 -8.84 -1.12 6.55
CA TYR A 91 -7.97 -0.59 7.58
C TYR A 91 -8.46 -1.03 8.97
N GLY A 92 -7.62 -1.72 9.70
CA GLY A 92 -8.00 -2.39 10.94
C GLY A 92 -9.10 -3.43 10.69
N ASN A 93 -10.20 -3.31 11.41
CA ASN A 93 -11.35 -4.22 11.29
C ASN A 93 -12.48 -3.64 10.42
N ASN A 94 -12.19 -2.62 9.61
CA ASN A 94 -13.19 -1.95 8.80
C ASN A 94 -12.82 -1.93 7.32
N ALA A 95 -13.84 -2.09 6.47
CA ALA A 95 -13.79 -1.73 5.07
C ALA A 95 -14.36 -0.31 4.91
N TYR A 96 -13.66 0.53 4.15
CA TYR A 96 -14.02 1.91 3.83
C TYR A 96 -14.31 2.00 2.34
N LEU A 97 -15.57 2.28 2.01
CA LEU A 97 -16.08 2.28 0.65
C LEU A 97 -16.45 3.72 0.30
N ILE A 98 -15.76 4.33 -0.66
CA ILE A 98 -15.89 5.75 -0.98
C ILE A 98 -16.54 5.94 -2.34
N SER A 99 -17.57 6.80 -2.34
CA SER A 99 -18.33 7.20 -3.50
C SER A 99 -18.31 8.72 -3.67
N LYS A 100 -18.55 9.19 -4.89
CA LYS A 100 -18.60 10.64 -5.15
C LYS A 100 -19.85 11.30 -4.58
N GLN A 101 -20.98 10.62 -4.62
CA GLN A 101 -22.26 11.22 -4.29
C GLN A 101 -23.12 10.31 -3.40
N LYS A 102 -24.14 10.88 -2.77
CA LYS A 102 -25.08 10.23 -1.84
C LYS A 102 -24.33 9.67 -0.61
N ASN A 103 -24.28 8.37 -0.45
CA ASN A 103 -23.56 7.68 0.62
C ASN A 103 -22.05 7.73 0.33
N ARG A 104 -21.43 8.91 0.55
CA ARG A 104 -20.06 9.20 0.15
C ARG A 104 -19.00 8.35 0.85
N LEU A 105 -19.26 7.98 2.10
CA LEU A 105 -18.46 7.00 2.81
C LEU A 105 -19.38 5.99 3.47
N VAL A 106 -19.17 4.72 3.18
CA VAL A 106 -19.74 3.60 3.92
C VAL A 106 -18.62 2.91 4.68
N VAL A 107 -18.80 2.77 5.99
CA VAL A 107 -17.92 1.97 6.84
C VAL A 107 -18.63 0.66 7.15
N ALA A 108 -17.96 -0.44 6.84
CA ALA A 108 -18.49 -1.79 7.09
C ALA A 108 -17.45 -2.64 7.84
N ASP A 109 -17.89 -3.71 8.44
CA ASP A 109 -16.96 -4.70 8.99
C ASP A 109 -16.15 -5.38 7.88
N ALA A 110 -14.84 -5.47 8.05
CA ALA A 110 -13.93 -5.95 7.01
C ALA A 110 -14.18 -7.40 6.56
N LYS A 111 -14.71 -8.26 7.46
CA LYS A 111 -14.95 -9.68 7.19
C LYS A 111 -16.36 -9.97 6.68
N THR A 112 -17.35 -9.31 7.29
CA THR A 112 -18.76 -9.62 7.06
C THR A 112 -19.44 -8.63 6.12
N LEU A 113 -18.82 -7.50 5.83
CA LEU A 113 -19.38 -6.33 5.14
C LEU A 113 -20.65 -5.77 5.83
N LYS A 114 -20.93 -6.14 7.07
CA LYS A 114 -22.01 -5.52 7.86
C LYS A 114 -21.74 -4.04 8.04
N MET A 115 -22.70 -3.21 7.68
CA MET A 115 -22.64 -1.75 7.79
C MET A 115 -22.48 -1.32 9.27
N LYS A 116 -21.53 -0.41 9.50
CA LYS A 116 -21.29 0.26 10.78
C LYS A 116 -21.68 1.73 10.74
N ALA A 117 -21.46 2.40 9.62
CA ALA A 117 -21.86 3.80 9.43
C ALA A 117 -22.01 4.13 7.95
N VAL A 118 -22.83 5.14 7.69
CA VAL A 118 -22.99 5.79 6.38
C VAL A 118 -22.87 7.30 6.58
N LEU A 119 -21.97 7.94 5.84
CA LEU A 119 -21.79 9.40 5.83
C LEU A 119 -22.15 9.93 4.45
N THR A 120 -23.08 10.86 4.40
CA THR A 120 -23.43 11.59 3.18
C THR A 120 -22.56 12.82 2.97
N GLU A 121 -21.99 13.34 4.06
CA GLU A 121 -21.10 14.50 4.04
C GLU A 121 -19.72 14.15 4.58
N ILE A 122 -18.70 14.33 3.72
CA ILE A 122 -17.28 14.08 4.01
C ILE A 122 -16.37 15.22 3.50
N GLY A 123 -16.92 16.42 3.29
CA GLY A 123 -16.20 17.58 2.81
C GLY A 123 -16.18 17.76 1.29
N GLY A 124 -16.82 16.89 0.53
CA GLY A 124 -16.91 16.95 -0.94
C GLY A 124 -17.06 15.58 -1.60
N ASP A 125 -16.87 15.53 -2.91
CA ASP A 125 -16.85 14.25 -3.65
C ASP A 125 -15.70 13.39 -3.18
N GLY A 126 -16.04 12.20 -2.65
CA GLY A 126 -15.04 11.30 -2.08
C GLY A 126 -14.04 10.76 -3.10
N ARG A 127 -12.79 10.60 -2.68
CA ARG A 127 -11.69 10.15 -3.53
C ARG A 127 -10.96 8.95 -2.95
N ALA A 128 -10.21 9.15 -1.85
CA ALA A 128 -9.39 8.11 -1.23
C ALA A 128 -9.44 8.22 0.30
N PHE A 129 -9.02 7.14 0.95
CA PHE A 129 -8.86 7.03 2.40
C PHE A 129 -7.44 6.59 2.72
N VAL A 130 -6.87 7.14 3.79
CA VAL A 130 -5.63 6.65 4.40
C VAL A 130 -5.77 6.63 5.92
N GLY A 131 -5.54 5.47 6.52
CA GLY A 131 -5.48 5.34 7.98
C GLY A 131 -4.15 5.90 8.51
N ILE A 132 -4.21 6.62 9.63
CA ILE A 132 -3.04 7.22 10.27
C ILE A 132 -2.63 6.38 11.50
N ASN A 133 -3.59 6.05 12.31
CA ASN A 133 -3.45 5.21 13.50
C ASN A 133 -4.82 4.59 13.81
N PRO A 134 -4.97 3.71 14.83
CA PRO A 134 -6.26 3.05 15.11
C PRO A 134 -7.44 3.98 15.37
N LYS A 135 -7.21 5.28 15.61
CA LYS A 135 -8.24 6.27 15.94
C LYS A 135 -8.48 7.32 14.85
N LYS A 136 -7.50 7.54 13.97
CA LYS A 136 -7.52 8.64 13.01
C LYS A 136 -7.22 8.20 11.59
N ALA A 137 -7.93 8.79 10.64
CA ALA A 137 -7.69 8.67 9.21
C ALA A 137 -7.89 10.01 8.49
N TYR A 138 -7.46 10.07 7.24
CA TYR A 138 -7.78 11.16 6.33
C TYR A 138 -8.59 10.66 5.15
N ILE A 139 -9.50 11.51 4.68
CA ILE A 139 -10.31 11.28 3.48
C ILE A 139 -10.03 12.42 2.51
N SER A 140 -9.52 12.09 1.33
CA SER A 140 -9.35 13.06 0.25
C SER A 140 -10.65 13.26 -0.51
N THR A 141 -10.90 14.48 -0.95
CA THR A 141 -12.14 14.87 -1.63
C THR A 141 -11.87 15.81 -2.80
N GLY A 142 -12.92 16.15 -3.53
CA GLY A 142 -12.87 17.21 -4.53
C GLY A 142 -12.53 18.60 -3.99
N ASN A 143 -12.61 18.82 -2.67
CA ASN A 143 -12.45 20.14 -2.02
C ASN A 143 -11.29 20.20 -1.02
N GLY A 144 -10.51 19.14 -0.87
CA GLY A 144 -9.42 19.06 0.11
C GLY A 144 -9.42 17.75 0.87
N ILE A 145 -8.91 17.76 2.11
CA ILE A 145 -8.74 16.56 2.93
C ILE A 145 -9.46 16.73 4.27
N SER A 146 -10.33 15.78 4.59
CA SER A 146 -11.04 15.72 5.85
C SER A 146 -10.34 14.82 6.86
N ILE A 147 -10.41 15.21 8.13
CA ILE A 147 -9.94 14.42 9.28
C ILE A 147 -11.10 13.55 9.74
N PHE A 148 -10.88 12.25 9.80
CA PHE A 148 -11.90 11.25 10.17
C PHE A 148 -11.49 10.53 11.45
N ASN A 149 -12.40 10.46 12.40
CA ASN A 149 -12.25 9.70 13.63
C ASN A 149 -12.81 8.28 13.43
N ILE A 150 -11.92 7.30 13.55
CA ILE A 150 -12.25 5.87 13.32
C ILE A 150 -13.10 5.28 14.46
N GLU A 151 -12.94 5.78 15.70
CA GLU A 151 -13.69 5.26 16.85
C GLU A 151 -15.16 5.76 16.85
N THR A 152 -15.35 7.05 16.55
CA THR A 152 -16.68 7.68 16.51
C THR A 152 -17.35 7.60 15.16
N LEU A 153 -16.61 7.22 14.11
CA LEU A 153 -17.03 7.16 12.70
C LEU A 153 -17.59 8.52 12.19
N LYS A 154 -16.88 9.62 12.53
CA LYS A 154 -17.30 10.99 12.18
C LYS A 154 -16.15 11.79 11.56
N VAL A 155 -16.50 12.74 10.69
CA VAL A 155 -15.59 13.79 10.25
C VAL A 155 -15.48 14.83 11.37
N GLU A 156 -14.26 15.17 11.78
CA GLU A 156 -13.97 16.11 12.88
C GLU A 156 -13.47 17.48 12.38
N GLY A 157 -13.08 17.58 11.12
CA GLY A 157 -12.55 18.81 10.54
C GLY A 157 -11.84 18.56 9.22
N ASN A 158 -11.09 19.56 8.77
CA ASN A 158 -10.33 19.53 7.52
C ASN A 158 -8.87 19.93 7.78
N ILE A 159 -7.96 19.46 6.93
CA ILE A 159 -6.56 19.89 6.94
C ILE A 159 -6.49 21.32 6.43
N SER A 160 -6.06 22.25 7.29
CA SER A 160 -5.89 23.66 6.93
C SER A 160 -4.81 23.82 5.85
N GLY A 161 -5.04 24.74 4.91
CA GLY A 161 -4.10 25.01 3.81
C GLY A 161 -4.19 24.03 2.63
N VAL A 162 -4.99 22.97 2.72
CA VAL A 162 -5.27 22.07 1.61
C VAL A 162 -6.61 22.42 1.00
N SER A 163 -6.61 22.71 -0.29
CA SER A 163 -7.82 23.09 -1.04
C SER A 163 -7.78 22.53 -2.46
N GLY A 164 -8.95 22.38 -3.07
CA GLY A 164 -9.12 21.84 -4.43
C GLY A 164 -9.06 20.32 -4.45
N GLN A 165 -9.02 19.75 -5.64
CA GLN A 165 -9.07 18.31 -5.82
C GLN A 165 -7.82 17.62 -5.28
N THR A 166 -8.02 16.72 -4.34
CA THR A 166 -7.01 15.82 -3.79
C THR A 166 -7.36 14.37 -4.13
N GLY A 167 -6.37 13.53 -4.34
CA GLY A 167 -6.55 12.15 -4.78
C GLY A 167 -5.87 11.14 -3.85
N ASN A 168 -5.02 10.28 -4.41
CA ASN A 168 -4.32 9.25 -3.64
C ASN A 168 -3.48 9.84 -2.52
N MET A 169 -3.43 9.11 -1.42
CA MET A 169 -2.66 9.44 -0.23
C MET A 169 -1.84 8.25 0.23
N LEU A 170 -0.69 8.51 0.83
CA LEU A 170 0.20 7.50 1.41
C LEU A 170 0.70 7.96 2.77
N LEU A 171 0.57 7.12 3.80
CA LEU A 171 1.20 7.33 5.10
C LEU A 171 2.67 6.92 5.04
N VAL A 172 3.56 7.79 5.46
CA VAL A 172 5.02 7.56 5.52
C VAL A 172 5.54 8.08 6.85
N GLY A 173 5.79 7.21 7.81
CA GLY A 173 6.15 7.59 9.17
C GLY A 173 5.11 8.50 9.81
N ASP A 174 5.50 9.70 10.19
CA ASP A 174 4.63 10.72 10.79
C ASP A 174 3.91 11.62 9.76
N TYR A 175 4.04 11.33 8.46
CA TYR A 175 3.53 12.19 7.39
C TYR A 175 2.57 11.46 6.45
N VAL A 176 1.65 12.22 5.88
CA VAL A 176 0.86 11.78 4.73
C VAL A 176 1.28 12.58 3.50
N ILE A 177 1.63 11.88 2.45
CA ILE A 177 1.84 12.47 1.11
C ILE A 177 0.52 12.37 0.37
N ALA A 178 -0.06 13.52 0.01
CA ALA A 178 -1.38 13.62 -0.62
C ALA A 178 -1.26 14.29 -2.01
N ILE A 179 -1.61 13.54 -3.05
CA ILE A 179 -1.57 14.01 -4.43
C ILE A 179 -2.68 15.03 -4.69
N THR A 180 -2.37 16.09 -5.43
CA THR A 180 -3.33 17.11 -5.86
C THR A 180 -3.38 17.24 -7.38
N GLN A 181 -4.48 17.74 -7.89
CA GLN A 181 -4.66 17.91 -9.33
C GLN A 181 -3.64 18.87 -9.97
N SER A 182 -3.28 19.96 -9.29
CA SER A 182 -2.60 21.08 -9.93
C SER A 182 -1.35 21.61 -9.23
N LYS A 183 -1.06 21.14 -8.00
CA LYS A 183 0.04 21.69 -7.19
C LYS A 183 1.17 20.69 -6.94
N GLY A 184 0.97 19.43 -7.23
CA GLY A 184 1.89 18.33 -6.89
C GLY A 184 1.39 17.53 -5.70
N ALA A 185 2.15 17.39 -4.63
CA ALA A 185 1.77 16.64 -3.44
C ALA A 185 2.02 17.42 -2.16
N TYR A 186 1.01 17.52 -1.31
CA TYR A 186 1.17 18.00 0.05
C TYR A 186 1.81 16.93 0.93
N VAL A 187 2.75 17.35 1.78
CA VAL A 187 3.27 16.58 2.90
C VAL A 187 2.62 17.12 4.17
N ILE A 188 1.80 16.29 4.79
CA ILE A 188 0.97 16.66 5.94
C ILE A 188 1.50 15.98 7.19
N ASN A 189 1.83 16.75 8.22
CA ASN A 189 2.22 16.22 9.51
C ASN A 189 0.99 15.65 10.23
N THR A 190 1.01 14.36 10.53
CA THR A 190 -0.15 13.66 11.11
C THR A 190 -0.37 13.97 12.59
N LYS A 191 0.63 14.48 13.31
CA LYS A 191 0.51 14.86 14.74
C LYS A 191 -0.19 16.20 14.91
N THR A 192 0.13 17.15 14.03
CA THR A 192 -0.42 18.52 14.07
C THR A 192 -1.59 18.74 13.12
N ASN A 193 -1.81 17.85 12.13
CA ASN A 193 -2.75 17.99 11.03
C ASN A 193 -2.50 19.27 10.20
N THR A 194 -1.25 19.61 9.96
CA THR A 194 -0.83 20.80 9.20
C THR A 194 0.02 20.42 7.99
N VAL A 195 -0.03 21.24 6.95
CA VAL A 195 0.89 21.11 5.80
C VAL A 195 2.29 21.50 6.25
N GLU A 196 3.22 20.58 6.15
CA GLU A 196 4.65 20.77 6.45
C GLU A 196 5.39 21.27 5.22
N LYS A 197 5.07 20.71 4.05
CA LYS A 197 5.81 20.92 2.81
C LYS A 197 4.93 20.67 1.60
N LEU A 198 5.28 21.28 0.48
CA LEU A 198 4.74 20.99 -0.85
C LEU A 198 5.85 20.41 -1.73
N ILE A 199 5.65 19.18 -2.22
CA ILE A 199 6.43 18.62 -3.33
C ILE A 199 5.81 19.14 -4.61
N SER A 200 6.37 20.23 -5.15
CA SER A 200 5.83 20.91 -6.34
C SER A 200 5.94 20.03 -7.59
N GLY A 201 4.92 20.04 -8.42
CA GLY A 201 4.90 19.33 -9.68
C GLY A 201 3.54 19.41 -10.36
N THR A 202 3.50 18.94 -11.59
CA THR A 202 2.27 18.82 -12.39
C THR A 202 2.04 17.35 -12.77
N ASP A 203 0.78 17.04 -13.10
CA ASP A 203 0.39 15.74 -13.62
C ASP A 203 0.68 14.55 -12.66
N PHE A 204 0.75 14.80 -11.36
CA PHE A 204 0.87 13.75 -10.37
C PHE A 204 -0.42 12.92 -10.36
N ALA A 205 -0.27 11.59 -10.41
CA ALA A 205 -1.38 10.67 -10.56
C ALA A 205 -1.57 9.75 -9.34
N SER A 206 -0.46 9.25 -8.80
CA SER A 206 -0.48 8.26 -7.71
C SER A 206 0.77 8.36 -6.85
N VAL A 207 0.69 7.85 -5.63
CA VAL A 207 1.81 7.69 -4.71
C VAL A 207 1.78 6.30 -4.08
N VAL A 208 2.93 5.62 -4.04
CA VAL A 208 3.09 4.29 -3.44
C VAL A 208 4.43 4.18 -2.71
N GLN A 209 4.55 3.20 -1.82
CA GLN A 209 5.81 2.82 -1.19
C GLN A 209 6.27 1.46 -1.73
N SER A 210 7.52 1.36 -2.16
CA SER A 210 8.13 0.11 -2.61
C SER A 210 8.65 -0.72 -1.43
N LYS A 211 8.97 -1.99 -1.68
CA LYS A 211 9.43 -2.92 -0.65
C LYS A 211 10.67 -2.44 0.10
N ASP A 212 11.57 -1.72 -0.55
CA ASP A 212 12.77 -1.12 0.07
C ASP A 212 12.48 0.16 0.89
N GLY A 213 11.21 0.52 1.03
CA GLY A 213 10.75 1.66 1.82
C GLY A 213 10.76 2.99 1.08
N LYS A 214 11.29 3.07 -0.14
CA LYS A 214 11.28 4.30 -0.92
C LYS A 214 9.86 4.66 -1.35
N VAL A 215 9.59 5.95 -1.39
CA VAL A 215 8.30 6.48 -1.87
C VAL A 215 8.42 6.85 -3.33
N TRP A 216 7.39 6.53 -4.10
CA TRP A 216 7.33 6.80 -5.52
C TRP A 216 6.07 7.56 -5.88
N ILE A 217 6.25 8.70 -6.53
CA ILE A 217 5.17 9.48 -7.13
C ILE A 217 5.17 9.20 -8.63
N GLY A 218 4.06 8.70 -9.12
CA GLY A 218 3.81 8.54 -10.55
C GLY A 218 3.23 9.83 -11.13
N ALA A 219 3.87 10.33 -12.18
CA ALA A 219 3.39 11.45 -12.97
C ALA A 219 3.31 11.05 -14.45
N ASN A 220 2.72 11.89 -15.28
CA ASN A 220 2.48 11.55 -16.70
C ASN A 220 3.73 10.99 -17.42
N LYS A 221 4.89 11.63 -17.26
CA LYS A 221 6.13 11.23 -17.94
C LYS A 221 7.27 10.85 -17.00
N LYS A 222 7.02 10.77 -15.71
CA LYS A 222 8.05 10.63 -14.70
C LYS A 222 7.62 9.71 -13.56
N LEU A 223 8.57 8.91 -13.06
CA LEU A 223 8.55 8.34 -11.73
C LEU A 223 9.51 9.15 -10.85
N ILE A 224 9.02 9.70 -9.76
CA ILE A 224 9.80 10.52 -8.83
C ILE A 224 10.00 9.70 -7.56
N GLN A 225 11.26 9.46 -7.20
CA GLN A 225 11.62 8.81 -5.94
C GLN A 225 11.81 9.83 -4.84
N ILE A 226 11.19 9.59 -3.70
CA ILE A 226 11.27 10.41 -2.50
C ILE A 226 11.88 9.57 -1.37
N ASP A 227 12.83 10.13 -0.65
CA ASP A 227 13.34 9.51 0.57
C ASP A 227 12.28 9.61 1.68
N PRO A 228 11.90 8.48 2.34
CA PRO A 228 10.81 8.45 3.31
C PRO A 228 11.10 9.21 4.62
N TYR A 229 12.36 9.53 4.90
CA TYR A 229 12.78 10.17 6.16
C TYR A 229 13.02 11.67 5.99
N THR A 230 13.66 12.06 4.87
CA THR A 230 13.94 13.47 4.57
C THR A 230 12.83 14.14 3.77
N LEU A 231 11.98 13.32 3.13
CA LEU A 231 10.91 13.74 2.21
C LEU A 231 11.44 14.55 1.02
N GLU A 232 12.73 14.36 0.68
CA GLU A 232 13.38 14.99 -0.47
C GLU A 232 13.37 14.06 -1.68
N LYS A 233 13.34 14.66 -2.86
CA LYS A 233 13.50 13.93 -4.12
C LYS A 233 14.92 13.39 -4.20
N THR A 234 15.05 12.07 -4.43
CA THR A 234 16.34 11.37 -4.57
C THR A 234 16.62 10.90 -5.98
N ASP A 235 15.58 10.67 -6.79
CA ASP A 235 15.75 10.23 -8.18
C ASP A 235 14.53 10.64 -9.02
N GLU A 236 14.71 10.69 -10.34
CA GLU A 236 13.64 10.94 -11.31
C GLU A 236 13.89 10.10 -12.55
N ILE A 237 12.93 9.24 -12.88
CA ILE A 237 13.01 8.31 -13.99
C ILE A 237 12.10 8.78 -15.10
N ASP A 238 12.62 8.93 -16.31
CA ASP A 238 11.82 9.22 -17.50
C ASP A 238 11.01 7.97 -17.91
N ILE A 239 9.70 8.14 -17.94
CA ILE A 239 8.74 7.13 -18.40
C ILE A 239 7.86 7.65 -19.55
N THR A 240 8.39 8.56 -20.37
CA THR A 240 7.66 9.13 -21.51
C THR A 240 7.05 8.05 -22.42
N ASN A 241 7.72 6.92 -22.57
CA ASN A 241 7.24 5.77 -23.36
C ASN A 241 6.17 4.92 -22.64
N ALA A 242 5.96 5.16 -21.35
CA ALA A 242 5.02 4.42 -20.51
C ALA A 242 4.35 5.34 -19.48
N PRO A 243 3.63 6.38 -19.90
CA PRO A 243 3.09 7.40 -19.02
C PRO A 243 2.08 6.83 -18.01
N ILE A 244 2.06 7.42 -16.81
CA ILE A 244 1.06 7.15 -15.78
C ILE A 244 -0.01 8.24 -15.87
N GLY A 245 -1.20 7.86 -16.30
CA GLY A 245 -2.34 8.77 -16.43
C GLY A 245 -3.08 9.01 -15.12
N ALA A 246 -3.69 10.18 -15.00
CA ALA A 246 -4.71 10.50 -14.00
C ALA A 246 -5.91 11.17 -14.67
N THR A 247 -7.10 10.71 -14.33
CA THR A 247 -8.35 11.28 -14.83
C THR A 247 -9.02 12.07 -13.72
N TRP A 248 -8.74 13.38 -13.65
CA TRP A 248 -9.21 14.22 -12.54
C TRP A 248 -10.67 14.66 -12.65
N TYR A 249 -11.21 14.85 -13.85
CA TYR A 249 -12.61 15.25 -14.08
C TYR A 249 -13.60 14.11 -13.75
N ALA A 250 -13.18 12.88 -13.99
CA ALA A 250 -13.89 11.67 -13.58
C ALA A 250 -12.91 10.82 -12.75
N TRP A 251 -12.48 11.37 -11.62
CA TRP A 251 -11.38 10.82 -10.85
C TRP A 251 -11.55 9.32 -10.60
N THR A 252 -10.50 8.60 -10.85
CA THR A 252 -10.32 7.20 -10.44
C THR A 252 -9.03 7.06 -9.66
N ALA A 253 -8.96 6.06 -8.79
CA ALA A 253 -7.69 5.70 -8.18
C ALA A 253 -6.69 5.34 -9.28
N GLY A 254 -5.46 5.86 -9.23
CA GLY A 254 -4.43 5.56 -10.21
C GLY A 254 -4.00 4.09 -10.18
N SER A 255 -3.45 3.61 -11.29
CA SER A 255 -3.02 2.20 -11.45
C SER A 255 -1.66 1.89 -10.83
N LEU A 256 -0.84 2.89 -10.48
CA LEU A 256 0.48 2.66 -9.89
C LEU A 256 0.37 1.83 -8.62
N SER A 257 1.05 0.70 -8.59
CA SER A 257 1.05 -0.27 -7.50
C SER A 257 2.46 -0.82 -7.29
N ALA A 258 2.81 -1.14 -6.05
CA ALA A 258 4.10 -1.73 -5.71
C ALA A 258 3.92 -3.19 -5.28
N SER A 259 4.89 -4.03 -5.61
CA SER A 259 4.99 -5.37 -5.04
C SER A 259 5.37 -5.30 -3.57
N THR A 260 4.76 -6.15 -2.74
CA THR A 260 5.15 -6.33 -1.34
C THR A 260 6.32 -7.30 -1.17
N LYS A 261 6.62 -8.10 -2.19
CA LYS A 261 7.63 -9.18 -2.16
C LYS A 261 8.91 -8.84 -2.93
N GLN A 262 8.83 -7.92 -3.91
CA GLN A 262 9.91 -7.55 -4.80
C GLN A 262 10.06 -6.02 -4.90
N ASN A 263 11.26 -5.52 -5.24
CA ASN A 263 11.46 -4.09 -5.54
C ASN A 263 11.04 -3.77 -6.98
N VAL A 264 9.74 -3.86 -7.23
CA VAL A 264 9.13 -3.56 -8.54
C VAL A 264 7.87 -2.73 -8.39
N LEU A 265 7.61 -1.91 -9.40
CA LEU A 265 6.38 -1.13 -9.55
C LEU A 265 5.65 -1.60 -10.79
N TYR A 266 4.32 -1.50 -10.75
CA TYR A 266 3.44 -1.81 -11.87
C TYR A 266 2.43 -0.69 -12.10
N TRP A 267 2.05 -0.47 -13.36
CA TRP A 267 0.93 0.41 -13.73
C TRP A 267 0.38 0.03 -15.11
N THR A 268 -0.76 0.58 -15.47
CA THR A 268 -1.37 0.37 -16.79
C THR A 268 -1.04 1.51 -17.75
N LYS A 269 -0.81 1.17 -19.01
CA LYS A 269 -0.64 2.10 -20.14
C LYS A 269 -1.37 1.56 -21.36
N GLY A 270 -2.42 2.24 -21.81
CA GLY A 270 -3.28 1.69 -22.88
C GLY A 270 -3.84 0.33 -22.47
N ASN A 271 -3.54 -0.70 -23.25
CA ASN A 271 -3.95 -2.09 -22.96
C ASN A 271 -2.84 -2.95 -22.36
N SER A 272 -1.74 -2.33 -21.94
CA SER A 272 -0.57 -3.03 -21.38
C SER A 272 -0.39 -2.75 -19.89
N VAL A 273 0.11 -3.75 -19.17
CA VAL A 273 0.74 -3.57 -17.85
C VAL A 273 2.21 -3.29 -18.05
N VAL A 274 2.68 -2.24 -17.42
CA VAL A 274 4.09 -1.86 -17.36
C VAL A 274 4.69 -2.37 -16.06
N LYS A 275 5.95 -2.86 -16.10
CA LYS A 275 6.74 -3.25 -14.94
C LYS A 275 8.02 -2.45 -14.90
N TYR A 276 8.31 -1.81 -13.78
CA TYR A 276 9.58 -1.16 -13.51
C TYR A 276 10.32 -1.91 -12.39
N ASN A 277 11.53 -2.38 -12.70
CA ASN A 277 12.42 -2.99 -11.71
C ASN A 277 13.32 -1.91 -11.12
N ILE A 278 13.14 -1.64 -9.82
CA ILE A 278 13.83 -0.56 -9.11
C ILE A 278 15.33 -0.84 -9.02
N ALA A 279 15.73 -2.09 -8.75
CA ALA A 279 17.13 -2.45 -8.54
C ALA A 279 17.96 -2.34 -9.83
N THR A 280 17.40 -2.77 -10.97
CA THR A 280 18.09 -2.73 -12.27
C THR A 280 17.77 -1.48 -13.09
N LYS A 281 16.85 -0.64 -12.62
CA LYS A 281 16.29 0.53 -13.33
C LYS A 281 15.75 0.17 -14.72
N SER A 282 15.23 -1.05 -14.90
CA SER A 282 14.73 -1.54 -16.18
C SER A 282 13.22 -1.39 -16.28
N LEU A 283 12.76 -0.93 -17.44
CA LEU A 283 11.36 -0.70 -17.79
C LEU A 283 10.92 -1.73 -18.83
N ASN A 284 9.91 -2.54 -18.48
CA ASN A 284 9.21 -3.40 -19.41
C ASN A 284 7.82 -2.80 -19.69
N THR A 285 7.60 -2.27 -20.88
CA THR A 285 6.36 -1.55 -21.26
C THR A 285 5.24 -2.47 -21.71
N SER A 286 5.47 -3.77 -21.81
CA SER A 286 4.53 -4.82 -22.25
C SER A 286 4.74 -6.07 -21.38
N PHE A 287 4.64 -5.89 -20.05
CA PHE A 287 4.78 -7.00 -19.12
C PHE A 287 3.61 -7.99 -19.21
N TYR A 288 2.43 -7.46 -19.45
CA TYR A 288 1.22 -8.20 -19.80
C TYR A 288 0.34 -7.33 -20.69
N ASP A 289 -0.17 -7.91 -21.78
CA ASP A 289 -1.04 -7.20 -22.73
C ASP A 289 -2.44 -7.80 -22.74
N LEU A 290 -3.46 -6.92 -22.64
CA LEU A 290 -4.83 -7.33 -22.79
C LEU A 290 -5.09 -7.76 -24.24
N GLY A 291 -5.61 -8.96 -24.40
CA GLY A 291 -6.05 -9.50 -25.67
C GLY A 291 -7.43 -9.00 -26.08
N LYS A 292 -8.08 -9.84 -26.85
CA LYS A 292 -9.47 -9.67 -27.28
C LYS A 292 -10.36 -10.69 -26.57
N ASP A 293 -11.65 -10.41 -26.51
CA ASP A 293 -12.64 -11.38 -26.04
C ASP A 293 -12.93 -12.47 -27.08
N ASP A 294 -13.84 -13.37 -26.77
CA ASP A 294 -14.29 -14.47 -27.62
C ASP A 294 -14.99 -14.02 -28.93
N GLN A 295 -15.44 -12.77 -28.97
CA GLN A 295 -16.01 -12.15 -30.15
C GLN A 295 -14.99 -11.33 -30.97
N GLY A 296 -13.70 -11.35 -30.56
CA GLY A 296 -12.63 -10.63 -31.24
C GLY A 296 -12.58 -9.13 -30.90
N ILE A 297 -13.33 -8.67 -29.90
CA ILE A 297 -13.37 -7.27 -29.50
C ILE A 297 -12.26 -7.00 -28.48
N GLN A 298 -11.52 -5.91 -28.65
CA GLN A 298 -10.41 -5.53 -27.80
C GLN A 298 -10.89 -5.32 -26.35
N LEU A 299 -10.11 -5.81 -25.38
CA LEU A 299 -10.28 -5.55 -23.95
C LEU A 299 -9.57 -4.26 -23.55
N SER A 300 -10.03 -3.64 -22.47
CA SER A 300 -9.43 -2.45 -21.88
C SER A 300 -9.48 -2.51 -20.36
N PHE A 301 -8.55 -1.83 -19.68
CA PHE A 301 -8.64 -1.63 -18.23
C PHE A 301 -9.76 -0.66 -17.88
N TYR A 302 -10.29 -0.78 -16.67
CA TYR A 302 -11.25 0.15 -16.11
C TYR A 302 -10.88 0.54 -14.67
N GLY A 303 -11.27 1.74 -14.26
CA GLY A 303 -11.03 2.26 -12.91
C GLY A 303 -9.54 2.36 -12.59
N ALA A 304 -9.14 1.80 -11.46
CA ALA A 304 -7.73 1.68 -11.09
C ALA A 304 -6.93 0.77 -12.03
N GLY A 305 -7.60 -0.15 -12.72
CA GLY A 305 -7.01 -1.06 -13.68
C GLY A 305 -6.16 -2.17 -13.09
N LEU A 306 -5.44 -1.90 -12.01
CA LEU A 306 -4.47 -2.82 -11.41
C LEU A 306 -4.33 -2.62 -9.91
N ARG A 307 -4.22 -3.73 -9.16
CA ARG A 307 -3.67 -3.80 -7.80
C ARG A 307 -2.83 -5.06 -7.65
N VAL A 308 -1.83 -5.01 -6.78
CA VAL A 308 -1.02 -6.17 -6.41
C VAL A 308 -1.61 -6.78 -5.14
N ASP A 309 -1.89 -8.07 -5.17
CA ASP A 309 -2.28 -8.82 -3.97
C ASP A 309 -1.10 -8.91 -3.01
N PRO A 310 -1.21 -8.37 -1.79
CA PRO A 310 -0.08 -8.27 -0.87
C PRO A 310 0.45 -9.63 -0.38
N LEU A 311 -0.39 -10.67 -0.33
CA LEU A 311 0.03 -12.00 0.10
C LEU A 311 0.65 -12.82 -1.03
N THR A 312 0.02 -12.82 -2.20
CA THR A 312 0.42 -13.70 -3.31
C THR A 312 1.36 -13.05 -4.32
N ASP A 313 1.51 -11.72 -4.26
CA ASP A 313 2.26 -10.89 -5.21
C ASP A 313 1.74 -10.97 -6.66
N LYS A 314 0.50 -11.44 -6.84
CA LYS A 314 -0.17 -11.49 -8.13
C LYS A 314 -0.84 -10.16 -8.46
N LEU A 315 -0.91 -9.86 -9.75
CA LEU A 315 -1.65 -8.70 -10.23
C LEU A 315 -3.12 -9.05 -10.39
N VAL A 316 -3.99 -8.26 -9.81
CA VAL A 316 -5.44 -8.34 -9.99
C VAL A 316 -5.87 -7.18 -10.88
N LEU A 317 -6.34 -7.49 -12.09
CA LEU A 317 -6.66 -6.52 -13.13
C LEU A 317 -8.16 -6.42 -13.30
N THR A 318 -8.67 -5.18 -13.34
CA THR A 318 -10.07 -4.88 -13.67
C THR A 318 -10.19 -4.62 -15.16
N VAL A 319 -10.90 -5.49 -15.87
CA VAL A 319 -10.95 -5.55 -17.32
C VAL A 319 -12.39 -5.47 -17.79
N LYS A 320 -12.62 -4.74 -18.87
CA LYS A 320 -13.90 -4.70 -19.58
C LYS A 320 -13.69 -4.75 -21.08
N ARG A 321 -14.76 -5.02 -21.84
CA ARG A 321 -14.79 -4.82 -23.29
C ARG A 321 -14.53 -3.34 -23.59
N ASN A 322 -13.68 -3.05 -24.56
CA ASN A 322 -13.43 -1.67 -24.97
C ASN A 322 -14.71 -1.03 -25.55
N GLY A 323 -14.93 0.23 -25.23
CA GLY A 323 -16.13 0.99 -25.60
C GLY A 323 -17.03 1.32 -24.42
N TRP A 324 -18.16 1.95 -24.71
CA TRP A 324 -19.20 2.37 -23.78
C TRP A 324 -20.55 1.73 -24.14
N GLY A 325 -21.59 2.05 -23.40
CA GLY A 325 -22.91 1.43 -23.59
C GLY A 325 -22.84 -0.06 -23.29
N GLU A 326 -23.36 -0.90 -24.18
CA GLU A 326 -23.40 -2.36 -24.01
C GLU A 326 -22.02 -2.97 -23.69
N ALA A 327 -20.93 -2.40 -24.20
CA ALA A 327 -19.58 -2.84 -23.90
C ALA A 327 -19.26 -2.81 -22.38
N GLY A 328 -19.91 -1.95 -21.60
CA GLY A 328 -19.77 -1.88 -20.15
C GLY A 328 -20.39 -3.06 -19.39
N SER A 329 -21.22 -3.89 -20.05
CA SER A 329 -21.83 -5.08 -19.45
C SER A 329 -20.90 -6.29 -19.46
N TYR A 330 -19.84 -6.28 -20.26
CA TYR A 330 -18.87 -7.38 -20.39
C TYR A 330 -17.61 -7.07 -19.58
N ASN A 331 -17.39 -7.80 -18.50
CA ASN A 331 -16.30 -7.54 -17.56
C ASN A 331 -15.59 -8.83 -17.15
N TRP A 332 -14.30 -8.69 -16.83
CA TRP A 332 -13.45 -9.77 -16.35
C TRP A 332 -12.55 -9.28 -15.20
N ILE A 333 -12.11 -10.22 -14.38
CA ILE A 333 -10.95 -10.04 -13.53
C ILE A 333 -9.84 -10.96 -14.05
N HIS A 334 -8.71 -10.39 -14.42
CA HIS A 334 -7.53 -11.16 -14.76
C HIS A 334 -6.58 -11.25 -13.57
N ILE A 335 -6.13 -12.46 -13.26
CA ILE A 335 -5.07 -12.71 -12.30
C ILE A 335 -3.81 -13.02 -13.09
N VAL A 336 -2.79 -12.17 -12.95
CA VAL A 336 -1.52 -12.27 -13.67
C VAL A 336 -0.40 -12.53 -12.68
N GLY A 337 0.40 -13.54 -12.94
CA GLY A 337 1.55 -13.90 -12.12
C GLY A 337 2.70 -12.91 -12.25
N ASN A 338 3.67 -13.01 -11.36
CA ASN A 338 4.86 -12.14 -11.31
C ASN A 338 5.83 -12.31 -12.51
N THR A 339 5.57 -13.29 -13.37
CA THR A 339 6.26 -13.50 -14.66
C THR A 339 5.58 -12.82 -15.84
N GLY A 340 4.36 -12.28 -15.64
CA GLY A 340 3.52 -11.70 -16.70
C GLY A 340 2.58 -12.72 -17.36
N ALA A 341 2.53 -13.96 -16.87
CA ALA A 341 1.60 -14.96 -17.39
C ALA A 341 0.19 -14.76 -16.81
N LEU A 342 -0.84 -14.83 -17.67
CA LEU A 342 -2.23 -14.90 -17.25
C LEU A 342 -2.47 -16.27 -16.58
N GLU A 343 -2.75 -16.26 -15.28
CA GLU A 343 -3.02 -17.47 -14.52
C GLU A 343 -4.53 -17.78 -14.48
N LYS A 344 -5.37 -16.75 -14.44
CA LYS A 344 -6.82 -16.92 -14.38
C LYS A 344 -7.53 -15.74 -15.04
N SER A 345 -8.56 -16.01 -15.80
CA SER A 345 -9.53 -15.03 -16.29
C SER A 345 -10.91 -15.39 -15.74
N ILE A 346 -11.47 -14.51 -14.94
CA ILE A 346 -12.75 -14.70 -14.26
C ILE A 346 -13.77 -13.82 -14.92
N VAL A 347 -14.76 -14.39 -15.59
CA VAL A 347 -15.88 -13.65 -16.18
C VAL A 347 -16.77 -13.12 -15.06
N VAL A 348 -17.06 -11.82 -15.07
CA VAL A 348 -18.00 -11.20 -14.14
C VAL A 348 -19.38 -11.21 -14.80
N ASN A 349 -20.11 -12.28 -14.58
CA ASN A 349 -21.46 -12.45 -15.07
C ASN A 349 -22.43 -11.51 -14.34
N GLY A 350 -23.56 -11.20 -14.98
CA GLY A 350 -24.60 -10.38 -14.36
C GLY A 350 -24.81 -9.01 -15.01
N GLY A 351 -23.98 -8.64 -16.00
CA GLY A 351 -24.29 -7.56 -16.94
C GLY A 351 -25.32 -7.99 -17.99
N ASN A 352 -26.15 -9.00 -17.68
CA ASN A 352 -27.12 -9.61 -18.57
C ASN A 352 -28.53 -9.07 -18.35
N GLY A 353 -28.66 -7.88 -17.79
CA GLY A 353 -29.93 -7.16 -17.76
C GLY A 353 -30.45 -6.90 -19.19
N THR A 354 -31.76 -6.93 -19.33
CA THR A 354 -32.43 -6.76 -20.66
C THR A 354 -32.39 -5.33 -21.17
N SER A 355 -32.00 -4.37 -20.32
CA SER A 355 -31.90 -2.96 -20.68
C SER A 355 -30.88 -2.23 -19.82
N SER A 356 -30.43 -1.06 -20.27
CA SER A 356 -29.55 -0.16 -19.53
C SER A 356 -30.17 0.39 -18.22
N GLN A 357 -31.46 0.16 -18.02
CA GLN A 357 -32.18 0.52 -16.77
C GLN A 357 -32.06 -0.59 -15.71
N ASP A 358 -31.64 -1.80 -16.06
CA ASP A 358 -31.41 -2.86 -15.10
C ASP A 358 -30.08 -2.62 -14.38
N GLU A 359 -30.06 -2.53 -13.06
CA GLU A 359 -28.86 -2.33 -12.26
C GLU A 359 -27.82 -3.44 -12.43
N ARG A 360 -28.19 -4.60 -12.98
CA ARG A 360 -27.28 -5.71 -13.32
C ARG A 360 -26.67 -5.57 -14.71
N TYR A 361 -27.02 -4.56 -15.48
CA TYR A 361 -26.53 -4.38 -16.84
C TYR A 361 -25.07 -3.97 -16.88
N TYR A 362 -24.62 -3.16 -15.91
CA TYR A 362 -23.26 -2.67 -15.84
C TYR A 362 -22.58 -3.08 -14.52
N TRP A 363 -21.28 -3.42 -14.59
CA TRP A 363 -20.45 -3.59 -13.41
C TRP A 363 -19.46 -2.43 -13.24
N PHE A 364 -18.72 -2.11 -14.26
CA PHE A 364 -17.63 -1.15 -14.22
C PHE A 364 -16.75 -1.36 -12.98
N PRO A 365 -15.97 -2.47 -12.95
CA PRO A 365 -15.15 -2.84 -11.78
C PRO A 365 -14.05 -1.80 -11.57
N ALA A 366 -14.18 -0.98 -10.51
CA ALA A 366 -13.37 0.21 -10.31
C ALA A 366 -12.03 -0.08 -9.62
N VAL A 367 -12.05 -0.83 -8.52
CA VAL A 367 -10.83 -1.07 -7.73
C VAL A 367 -10.88 -2.40 -6.96
N PRO A 368 -9.87 -3.28 -7.13
CA PRO A 368 -9.66 -4.41 -6.24
C PRO A 368 -9.14 -3.93 -4.87
N PHE A 369 -9.57 -4.57 -3.79
CA PHE A 369 -9.00 -4.41 -2.46
C PHE A 369 -8.97 -5.75 -1.72
N PHE A 370 -8.04 -5.90 -0.79
CA PHE A 370 -7.66 -7.20 -0.27
C PHE A 370 -8.00 -7.32 1.21
N GLU A 371 -8.26 -8.55 1.64
CA GLU A 371 -8.34 -8.89 3.06
C GLU A 371 -6.98 -8.64 3.70
N ASP A 372 -6.99 -8.07 4.88
CA ASP A 372 -5.83 -7.89 5.74
C ASP A 372 -6.08 -8.74 7.00
N VAL A 373 -5.50 -9.92 7.04
CA VAL A 373 -5.83 -10.95 8.05
C VAL A 373 -4.70 -11.19 9.05
N ASN A 374 -3.47 -10.84 8.68
CA ASN A 374 -2.32 -10.97 9.57
C ASN A 374 -2.13 -9.68 10.39
N ALA A 375 -1.66 -9.81 11.61
CA ALA A 375 -1.24 -8.69 12.43
C ALA A 375 0.28 -8.55 12.36
N PRO A 376 0.86 -7.37 12.62
CA PRO A 376 2.30 -7.24 12.69
C PRO A 376 2.87 -8.06 13.86
N GLU A 377 4.09 -8.52 13.71
CA GLU A 377 4.80 -9.29 14.72
C GLU A 377 6.11 -8.60 15.12
N ILE A 378 6.40 -8.55 16.42
CA ILE A 378 7.66 -8.06 16.98
C ILE A 378 8.49 -9.28 17.36
N LEU A 379 9.53 -9.58 16.59
CA LEU A 379 10.37 -10.78 16.76
C LEU A 379 11.39 -10.64 17.89
N LEU A 380 11.71 -9.40 18.31
CA LEU A 380 12.64 -9.14 19.40
C LEU A 380 12.07 -9.58 20.76
N ASN A 381 12.86 -10.34 21.53
CA ASN A 381 12.54 -10.76 22.89
C ASN A 381 13.51 -10.17 23.92
N LYS A 382 14.78 -10.11 23.54
CA LYS A 382 15.87 -9.71 24.44
C LYS A 382 17.00 -9.06 23.66
N ILE A 383 17.60 -8.03 24.22
CA ILE A 383 18.80 -7.39 23.70
C ILE A 383 19.87 -7.42 24.80
N ILE A 384 21.07 -7.86 24.44
CA ILE A 384 22.23 -7.87 25.32
C ILE A 384 23.23 -6.84 24.78
N ILE A 385 23.75 -5.99 25.65
CA ILE A 385 24.70 -4.94 25.29
C ILE A 385 25.72 -4.74 26.45
N ALA A 386 26.98 -4.51 26.10
CA ALA A 386 28.00 -4.22 27.09
C ALA A 386 27.87 -2.78 27.67
N PRO A 387 28.30 -2.53 28.93
CA PRO A 387 28.32 -1.18 29.50
C PRO A 387 29.11 -0.19 28.65
N GLY A 388 28.66 1.05 28.56
CA GLY A 388 29.29 2.13 27.79
C GLY A 388 29.17 2.00 26.27
N LYS A 389 28.57 0.94 25.72
CA LYS A 389 28.48 0.72 24.29
C LYS A 389 27.21 1.33 23.68
N ARG A 390 27.28 1.59 22.37
CA ARG A 390 26.17 2.07 21.56
C ARG A 390 25.91 1.08 20.42
N ARG A 391 24.63 0.83 20.11
CA ARG A 391 24.23 0.06 18.94
C ARG A 391 22.95 0.58 18.29
N ALA A 392 22.87 0.42 16.97
CA ALA A 392 21.66 0.57 16.18
C ALA A 392 21.18 -0.80 15.71
N ILE A 393 19.91 -1.12 15.94
CA ILE A 393 19.26 -2.34 15.48
C ILE A 393 18.22 -1.94 14.44
N ALA A 394 18.38 -2.36 13.20
CA ALA A 394 17.38 -2.18 12.17
C ALA A 394 16.11 -2.98 12.54
N LEU A 395 14.95 -2.31 12.53
CA LEU A 395 13.69 -2.91 12.96
C LEU A 395 12.88 -3.49 11.79
N ASN A 396 13.22 -3.19 10.54
CA ASN A 396 12.46 -3.67 9.38
C ASN A 396 12.47 -5.20 9.23
N ASP A 397 13.53 -5.88 9.71
CA ASP A 397 13.62 -7.34 9.75
C ASP A 397 13.14 -7.94 11.09
N LYS A 398 12.87 -7.10 12.07
CA LYS A 398 12.49 -7.48 13.45
C LYS A 398 11.02 -7.20 13.75
N ILE A 399 10.38 -6.40 12.93
CA ILE A 399 8.94 -6.09 13.00
C ILE A 399 8.40 -6.30 11.61
N VAL A 400 7.62 -7.36 11.45
CA VAL A 400 7.19 -7.87 10.15
C VAL A 400 5.67 -8.02 10.09
N ASP A 401 5.13 -8.04 8.89
CA ASP A 401 3.74 -8.30 8.61
C ASP A 401 3.65 -9.02 7.26
N ALA A 402 2.81 -10.06 7.19
CA ALA A 402 2.69 -10.84 5.96
C ALA A 402 1.92 -10.13 4.86
N ASP A 403 0.96 -9.26 5.25
CA ASP A 403 0.07 -8.52 4.35
C ASP A 403 0.64 -7.14 3.97
N ASN A 404 1.68 -6.66 4.66
CA ASN A 404 2.21 -5.31 4.51
C ASN A 404 3.74 -5.30 4.44
N ILE A 405 4.31 -4.29 3.81
CA ILE A 405 5.77 -4.12 3.81
C ILE A 405 6.25 -3.58 5.18
N SER A 406 7.37 -4.08 5.67
CA SER A 406 7.90 -3.71 7.00
C SER A 406 8.18 -2.21 7.16
N SER A 407 8.52 -1.51 6.07
CA SER A 407 8.75 -0.07 6.06
C SER A 407 7.47 0.78 6.21
N SER A 408 6.28 0.21 5.92
CA SER A 408 5.00 0.88 6.15
C SER A 408 4.48 0.73 7.59
N ILE A 409 5.07 -0.17 8.38
CA ILE A 409 4.69 -0.39 9.77
C ILE A 409 5.15 0.81 10.61
N VAL A 410 4.22 1.48 11.28
CA VAL A 410 4.54 2.57 12.22
C VAL A 410 5.02 1.96 13.52
N LYS A 411 6.24 2.31 13.92
CA LYS A 411 6.93 1.76 15.09
C LYS A 411 7.06 2.83 16.17
N SER A 412 6.91 2.45 17.43
CA SER A 412 7.20 3.34 18.56
C SER A 412 7.83 2.60 19.74
N ILE A 413 8.48 3.34 20.62
CA ILE A 413 9.19 2.82 21.77
C ILE A 413 8.74 3.59 23.01
N SER A 414 8.42 2.86 24.06
CA SER A 414 8.21 3.41 25.39
C SER A 414 9.18 2.72 26.36
N ALA A 415 10.06 3.49 26.96
CA ALA A 415 10.99 3.01 27.99
C ALA A 415 10.49 3.38 29.38
N LYS A 416 10.31 2.38 30.23
CA LYS A 416 10.14 2.59 31.68
C LYS A 416 11.48 2.37 32.34
N GLY A 417 12.11 3.46 32.75
CA GLY A 417 13.44 3.44 33.33
C GLY A 417 14.54 3.67 32.27
N THR A 418 15.37 4.65 32.52
CA THR A 418 16.52 4.98 31.65
C THR A 418 17.80 4.92 32.48
N GLU A 419 17.81 4.09 33.53
CA GLU A 419 18.93 4.01 34.46
C GLU A 419 20.13 3.33 33.82
N LEU A 420 19.91 2.27 33.05
CA LEU A 420 20.96 1.47 32.44
C LEU A 420 21.28 1.88 31.00
N ALA A 421 20.30 2.43 30.25
CA ALA A 421 20.49 2.83 28.85
C ALA A 421 19.54 3.96 28.44
N THR A 422 19.86 4.63 27.34
CA THR A 422 18.95 5.53 26.63
C THR A 422 18.53 4.89 25.31
N TYR A 423 17.28 5.19 24.88
CA TYR A 423 16.65 4.60 23.71
C TYR A 423 16.15 5.68 22.76
N GLU A 424 16.41 5.52 21.50
CA GLU A 424 15.95 6.42 20.43
C GLU A 424 15.49 5.58 19.24
N LEU A 425 14.34 5.93 18.67
CA LEU A 425 13.91 5.41 17.38
C LEU A 425 14.28 6.41 16.30
N LYS A 426 15.14 6.02 15.36
CA LYS A 426 15.60 6.87 14.28
C LYS A 426 15.69 6.07 12.98
N THR A 427 15.02 6.54 11.92
CA THR A 427 15.07 5.93 10.58
C THR A 427 14.86 4.40 10.60
N ASP A 428 13.79 3.93 11.26
CA ASP A 428 13.49 2.51 11.46
C ASP A 428 14.56 1.71 12.20
N SER A 429 15.41 2.36 12.98
CA SER A 429 16.39 1.71 13.83
C SER A 429 16.19 2.06 15.29
N LEU A 430 16.23 1.05 16.15
CA LEU A 430 16.34 1.22 17.60
C LEU A 430 17.80 1.50 17.94
N ILE A 431 18.09 2.69 18.42
CA ILE A 431 19.39 3.09 18.90
C ILE A 431 19.42 2.95 20.42
N ILE A 432 20.35 2.16 20.93
CA ILE A 432 20.59 1.93 22.35
C ILE A 432 21.96 2.49 22.71
N LYS A 433 22.04 3.27 23.78
CA LYS A 433 23.31 3.73 24.37
C LYS A 433 23.32 3.27 25.83
N ALA A 434 24.05 2.19 26.10
CA ALA A 434 24.25 1.69 27.47
C ALA A 434 25.12 2.65 28.27
N LYS A 435 24.77 2.84 29.54
CA LYS A 435 25.61 3.53 30.54
C LYS A 435 26.62 2.54 31.11
N GLU A 436 27.48 3.00 32.01
CA GLU A 436 28.54 2.17 32.68
C GLU A 436 27.99 1.17 33.69
N LEU A 437 26.71 1.17 34.00
CA LEU A 437 26.06 0.31 34.97
C LEU A 437 25.61 -1.01 34.30
N THR A 438 25.80 -2.12 35.02
CA THR A 438 25.24 -3.43 34.64
C THR A 438 23.89 -3.68 35.29
N GLY A 439 23.02 -4.42 34.63
CA GLY A 439 21.71 -4.76 35.16
C GLY A 439 20.72 -5.18 34.07
N LYS A 440 19.45 -5.24 34.44
CA LYS A 440 18.35 -5.60 33.57
C LYS A 440 17.27 -4.54 33.62
N GLU A 441 16.79 -4.12 32.45
CA GLU A 441 15.63 -3.25 32.34
C GLU A 441 14.72 -3.71 31.18
N ARG A 442 13.64 -3.01 30.96
CA ARG A 442 12.64 -3.38 29.95
C ARG A 442 12.21 -2.15 29.15
N ILE A 443 12.01 -2.36 27.86
CA ILE A 443 11.34 -1.40 27.00
C ILE A 443 10.09 -2.04 26.42
N THR A 444 9.10 -1.21 26.06
CA THR A 444 7.95 -1.65 25.25
C THR A 444 8.14 -1.13 23.84
N ILE A 445 8.13 -2.04 22.89
CA ILE A 445 8.07 -1.71 21.47
C ILE A 445 6.63 -1.93 21.01
N SER A 446 6.05 -0.98 20.28
CA SER A 446 4.75 -1.13 19.66
C SER A 446 4.82 -0.91 18.16
N ALA A 447 3.93 -1.57 17.44
CA ALA A 447 3.82 -1.54 16.01
C ALA A 447 2.35 -1.38 15.58
N VAL A 448 2.11 -0.54 14.58
CA VAL A 448 0.82 -0.40 13.89
C VAL A 448 1.03 -0.72 12.43
N SER A 449 0.38 -1.76 11.93
CA SER A 449 0.35 -2.11 10.53
C SER A 449 -1.09 -2.11 10.04
N ASN A 450 -1.39 -1.28 9.06
CA ASN A 450 -2.72 -1.13 8.48
C ASN A 450 -3.85 -1.10 9.54
N GLY A 451 -3.65 -0.33 10.63
CA GLY A 451 -4.61 -0.15 11.73
C GLY A 451 -4.64 -1.24 12.79
N LYS A 452 -3.87 -2.32 12.63
CA LYS A 452 -3.71 -3.35 13.66
C LYS A 452 -2.54 -3.01 14.57
N TYR A 453 -2.81 -2.96 15.87
CA TYR A 453 -1.85 -2.60 16.90
C TYR A 453 -1.35 -3.85 17.64
N VAL A 454 -0.06 -3.93 17.83
CA VAL A 454 0.58 -4.89 18.73
C VAL A 454 1.65 -4.20 19.58
N GLU A 455 1.90 -4.72 20.76
CA GLU A 455 3.02 -4.31 21.61
C GLU A 455 3.72 -5.50 22.23
N LYS A 456 5.00 -5.34 22.51
CA LYS A 456 5.82 -6.36 23.14
C LYS A 456 6.84 -5.74 24.08
N THR A 457 6.96 -6.33 25.27
CA THR A 457 8.03 -6.00 26.20
C THR A 457 9.31 -6.74 25.80
N VAL A 458 10.38 -5.99 25.57
CA VAL A 458 11.71 -6.48 25.23
C VAL A 458 12.64 -6.29 26.43
N ASN A 459 13.30 -7.35 26.84
CA ASN A 459 14.28 -7.31 27.95
C ASN A 459 15.61 -6.76 27.43
N ILE A 460 16.20 -5.87 28.20
CA ILE A 460 17.53 -5.29 27.95
C ILE A 460 18.45 -5.72 29.07
N ASP A 461 19.49 -6.50 28.76
CA ASP A 461 20.51 -6.93 29.70
C ASP A 461 21.80 -6.16 29.38
N VAL A 462 22.20 -5.26 30.31
CA VAL A 462 23.50 -4.60 30.24
C VAL A 462 24.48 -5.43 31.07
N THR A 463 25.37 -6.14 30.39
CA THR A 463 26.29 -7.10 31.03
C THR A 463 27.66 -7.09 30.35
N LYS A 464 28.71 -7.40 31.12
CA LYS A 464 30.09 -7.56 30.62
C LYS A 464 30.24 -8.84 29.83
#